data_6b3206482d0618e09e17d2e578dbc67b
#
_entry.id   6b3206482d0618e09e17d2e578dbc67b
#
_cell.length_a   1.000
_cell.length_b   1.000
_cell.length_c   1.000
_cell.angle_alpha   90.00
_cell.angle_beta   90.00
_cell.angle_gamma   90.00
#
_symmetry.space_group_name_H-M   'P 1'
#
loop_
_entity.id
_entity.type
_entity.pdbx_description
1 polymer ?
#
loop_
_entity_poly.entity_id
_entity_poly.type
_entity_poly.pdbx_seq_one_letter_code
_entity_poly.pdbx_strand_id
1 'polypeptide(L)' 'MISIADTILAIKSDAQVSIENEDINKITWHDGNPTNITNEQITTKQAELQTEHDNNKAKE' A
#
# COMPACT_ATOMS: atom_id res chain seq x y z
N MET A 1 5.85 -10.68 -0.21
CA MET A 1 5.99 -9.21 -0.14
C MET A 1 4.65 -8.54 -0.43
N ILE A 2 4.33 -7.51 0.32
CA ILE A 2 3.07 -6.79 0.13
C ILE A 2 3.26 -5.78 -1.01
N SER A 3 2.35 -5.80 -1.99
CA SER A 3 2.43 -4.87 -3.10
C SER A 3 2.01 -3.46 -2.67
N ILE A 4 2.46 -2.45 -3.43
CA ILE A 4 2.07 -1.06 -3.17
C ILE A 4 0.56 -0.89 -3.33
N ALA A 5 -0.02 -1.51 -4.36
CA ALA A 5 -1.45 -1.45 -4.59
C ALA A 5 -2.24 -2.05 -3.42
N ASP A 6 -1.82 -3.20 -2.92
CA ASP A 6 -2.47 -3.83 -1.76
C ASP A 6 -2.33 -2.95 -0.53
N THR A 7 -1.18 -2.31 -0.35
CA THR A 7 -0.94 -1.40 0.76
C THR A 7 -1.90 -0.22 0.72
N ILE A 8 -2.06 0.39 -0.44
CA ILE A 8 -2.97 1.52 -0.62
C ILE A 8 -4.42 1.09 -0.34
N LEU A 9 -4.81 -0.08 -0.82
CA LEU A 9 -6.16 -0.60 -0.56
C LEU A 9 -6.38 -0.91 0.92
N ALA A 10 -5.33 -1.24 1.66
CA ALA A 10 -5.44 -1.43 3.11
C ALA A 10 -5.65 -0.10 3.84
N ILE A 11 -5.14 1.00 3.29
CA ILE A 11 -5.35 2.34 3.84
C ILE A 11 -6.73 2.85 3.46
N LYS A 12 -7.12 2.67 2.20
CA LYS A 12 -8.38 3.14 1.65
C LYS A 12 -8.93 2.07 0.71
N SER A 13 -9.92 1.32 1.16
CA SER A 13 -10.41 0.13 0.45
C SER A 13 -11.01 0.42 -0.93
N ASP A 14 -11.48 1.63 -1.17
CA ASP A 14 -12.06 2.02 -2.45
C ASP A 14 -11.11 2.88 -3.29
N ALA A 15 -9.83 2.89 -2.96
CA ALA A 15 -8.84 3.65 -3.73
C ALA A 15 -8.74 3.12 -5.16
N GLN A 16 -8.61 4.04 -6.11
CA GLN A 16 -8.43 3.71 -7.51
C GLN A 16 -7.09 4.25 -7.98
N VAL A 17 -6.11 3.36 -8.07
CA VAL A 17 -4.74 3.72 -8.39
C VAL A 17 -4.14 2.74 -9.37
N SER A 18 -3.15 3.22 -10.12
CA SER A 18 -2.29 2.37 -10.94
C SER A 18 -0.85 2.62 -10.53
N ILE A 19 -0.08 1.55 -10.42
CA ILE A 19 1.34 1.65 -10.06
C ILE A 19 2.16 1.00 -11.15
N GLU A 20 3.16 1.71 -11.65
CA GLU A 20 4.04 1.21 -12.69
C GLU A 20 5.27 0.59 -12.06
N ASN A 21 5.57 -0.67 -12.41
CA ASN A 21 6.77 -1.39 -11.95
C ASN A 21 6.95 -1.44 -10.43
N GLU A 22 5.86 -1.42 -9.67
CA GLU A 22 5.90 -1.38 -8.20
C GLU A 22 6.74 -0.21 -7.67
N ASP A 23 6.70 0.92 -8.37
CA ASP A 23 7.46 2.10 -7.98
C ASP A 23 6.54 3.09 -7.28
N ILE A 24 6.81 3.35 -6.00
CA ILE A 24 6.02 4.27 -5.19
C ILE A 24 6.00 5.69 -5.77
N ASN A 25 6.98 6.04 -6.58
CA ASN A 25 7.05 7.35 -7.22
C ASN A 25 6.29 7.41 -8.54
N LYS A 26 5.72 6.28 -8.97
CA LYS A 26 4.99 6.20 -10.24
C LYS A 26 3.55 5.77 -10.03
N ILE A 27 2.93 6.30 -9.00
CA ILE A 27 1.53 6.03 -8.69
C ILE A 27 0.64 7.01 -9.43
N THR A 28 -0.36 6.50 -10.13
CA THR A 28 -1.38 7.31 -10.77
C THR A 28 -2.68 7.16 -9.97
N TRP A 29 -3.15 8.26 -9.42
CA TRP A 29 -4.39 8.28 -8.63
C TRP A 29 -5.57 8.60 -9.53
N HIS A 30 -6.38 7.61 -9.85
CA HIS A 30 -7.54 7.78 -10.73
C HIS A 30 -8.70 8.51 -10.04
N ASP A 31 -8.73 8.47 -8.71
CA ASP A 31 -9.75 9.14 -7.92
C ASP A 31 -9.27 10.49 -7.34
N GLY A 32 -8.10 10.95 -7.77
CA GLY A 32 -7.54 12.22 -7.31
C GLY A 32 -7.00 12.20 -5.90
N ASN A 33 -6.78 11.03 -5.32
CA ASN A 33 -6.22 10.86 -3.98
C ASN A 33 -6.97 11.71 -2.93
N PRO A 34 -8.29 11.51 -2.76
CA PRO A 34 -9.08 12.36 -1.88
C PRO A 34 -8.68 12.30 -0.41
N THR A 35 -7.98 11.24 0.00
CA THR A 35 -7.51 11.06 1.38
C THR A 35 -6.13 11.67 1.61
N ASN A 36 -5.49 12.18 0.56
CA ASN A 36 -4.15 12.76 0.63
C ASN A 36 -3.12 11.76 1.17
N ILE A 37 -3.18 10.54 0.69
CA ILE A 37 -2.23 9.50 1.08
C ILE A 37 -0.85 9.86 0.52
N THR A 38 0.17 9.84 1.39
CA THR A 38 1.54 10.19 1.02
C THR A 38 2.38 8.92 0.84
N ASN A 39 3.53 9.07 0.17
CA ASN A 39 4.47 7.96 0.02
C ASN A 39 4.94 7.45 1.37
N GLU A 40 5.12 8.36 2.33
CA GLU A 40 5.50 7.99 3.69
C GLU A 40 4.45 7.10 4.35
N GLN A 41 3.17 7.46 4.20
CA GLN A 41 2.08 6.65 4.73
C GLN A 41 2.05 5.27 4.10
N ILE A 42 2.27 5.21 2.80
CA ILE A 42 2.28 3.93 2.07
C ILE A 42 3.44 3.07 2.55
N THR A 43 4.63 3.64 2.66
CA THR A 43 5.81 2.91 3.11
C THR A 43 5.63 2.38 4.54
N THR A 44 5.11 3.22 5.43
CA THR A 44 4.84 2.83 6.82
C THR A 44 3.82 1.70 6.88
N LYS A 45 2.73 1.83 6.14
CA LYS A 45 1.68 0.81 6.12
C LYS A 45 2.18 -0.50 5.52
N GLN A 46 2.98 -0.40 4.46
CA GLN A 46 3.56 -1.60 3.83
C GLN A 46 4.42 -2.37 4.83
N ALA A 47 5.23 -1.66 5.60
CA ALA A 47 6.07 -2.29 6.62
C ALA A 47 5.21 -2.95 7.71
N GLU A 48 4.13 -2.30 8.13
CA GLU A 48 3.21 -2.87 9.11
C GLU A 48 2.56 -4.15 8.59
N LEU A 49 2.07 -4.12 7.36
CA LEU A 49 1.43 -5.28 6.75
C LEU A 49 2.40 -6.44 6.57
N GLN A 50 3.63 -6.12 6.19
CA GLN A 50 4.67 -7.15 6.03
C GLN A 50 4.97 -7.80 7.38
N THR A 51 5.07 -7.01 8.43
CA THR A 51 5.33 -7.52 9.79
C THR A 51 4.18 -8.43 10.24
N GLU A 52 2.94 -8.03 10.02
CA GLU A 52 1.78 -8.84 10.36
C GLU A 52 1.79 -10.16 9.60
N HIS A 53 2.10 -10.10 8.32
CA HIS A 53 2.18 -11.30 7.49
C HIS A 53 3.25 -12.26 8.00
N ASP A 54 4.43 -11.74 8.32
CA ASP A 54 5.54 -12.55 8.84
C ASP A 54 5.19 -13.15 10.21
N ASN A 55 4.54 -12.38 11.07
CA ASN A 55 4.11 -12.87 12.38
C ASN A 55 3.08 -13.99 12.26
N ASN A 56 2.12 -13.84 11.36
CA ASN A 56 1.13 -14.88 11.13
C ASN A 56 1.77 -16.16 10.59
N LYS A 57 2.74 -16.00 9.70
CA LYS A 57 3.46 -17.14 9.15
C LYS A 57 4.27 -17.84 10.22
N ALA A 58 4.87 -17.09 11.14
CA ALA A 58 5.68 -17.65 12.21
C ALA A 58 4.86 -18.46 13.21
N LYS A 59 3.57 -18.18 13.32
CA LYS A 59 2.68 -18.88 14.25
C LYS A 59 2.20 -20.23 13.71
N GLU A 60 2.39 -20.46 12.46
CA GLU A 60 2.02 -21.72 11.83
C GLU A 60 3.15 -22.75 11.94
#